data_1f32e92bf9b10d66f140aa31b105f83f
#
_entry.id   1f32e92bf9b10d66f140aa31b105f83f
#
_cell.length_a   1.000
_cell.length_b   1.000
_cell.length_c   1.000
_cell.angle_alpha   90.00
_cell.angle_beta   90.00
_cell.angle_gamma   90.00
#
_symmetry.space_group_name_H-M   'P 1'
#
loop_
_entity.id
_entity.type
_entity.pdbx_description
1 polymer ?
#
loop_
_entity_poly.entity_id
_entity_poly.type
_entity_poly.pdbx_seq_one_letter_code
_entity_poly.pdbx_strand_id
1 'polypeptide(L)'
;MSPLLRIQYIGLVSLWAFFFTASISGEPSQVLEKIKKTKTLTVSVNEFYDPFYIENPNPNFPGLDVELAQEYAKFLDVDLKIIPLRTFDQHARMLEKGDTQIAMAGISSSINRFRDVYFTDPYLISTPAALVNRTALPPEPVGQIVTVQLFRNLNDLTNITGISYSVLANSSNHQFLRDAFPKAQIFSYFTNEAALNELKKNNVNAFVADSFYIQALLQKDSSLRANYLPILGVVQEDHISMATARRDVEFLYNLNFFIKELKRTGKIQGLINKYFKSNQWVKKE
;
A
#
# COMPACT_ATOMS: atom_id res chain seq x y z
N MET A 1 -0.34 99.40 -2.96
CA MET A 1 -0.41 98.37 -1.91
C MET A 1 -1.14 97.17 -2.49
N SER A 2 -0.40 96.19 -2.94
CA SER A 2 -0.89 94.99 -3.58
C SER A 2 -0.89 93.82 -2.60
N PRO A 3 -1.89 92.93 -2.58
CA PRO A 3 -1.81 91.67 -1.93
C PRO A 3 -1.39 90.55 -2.91
N LEU A 4 -0.42 89.75 -2.45
CA LEU A 4 0.16 88.64 -3.09
C LEU A 4 -0.82 87.46 -3.29
N LEU A 5 -0.93 87.00 -4.54
CA LEU A 5 -1.59 85.76 -4.91
C LEU A 5 -0.70 84.56 -4.49
N ARG A 6 -1.18 83.68 -3.62
CA ARG A 6 -0.60 82.40 -3.35
C ARG A 6 -1.25 81.37 -4.30
N ILE A 7 -0.48 80.84 -5.25
CA ILE A 7 -0.82 79.69 -6.08
C ILE A 7 -0.49 78.43 -5.29
N GLN A 8 -1.52 77.65 -4.88
CA GLN A 8 -1.34 76.30 -4.36
C GLN A 8 -1.27 75.33 -5.52
N TYR A 9 -0.13 74.69 -5.67
CA TYR A 9 0.02 73.50 -6.52
C TYR A 9 -0.58 72.28 -5.83
N ILE A 10 -1.72 71.78 -6.34
CA ILE A 10 -2.26 70.50 -5.96
C ILE A 10 -1.58 69.47 -6.87
N GLY A 11 -0.61 68.76 -6.31
CA GLY A 11 0.02 67.63 -6.98
C GLY A 11 -0.94 66.43 -7.02
N LEU A 12 -1.42 66.08 -8.21
CA LEU A 12 -2.13 64.84 -8.46
C LEU A 12 -1.10 63.68 -8.42
N VAL A 13 -1.08 62.96 -7.31
CA VAL A 13 -0.38 61.68 -7.22
C VAL A 13 -1.33 60.61 -7.79
N SER A 14 -1.12 60.23 -9.03
CA SER A 14 -1.79 59.10 -9.66
C SER A 14 -1.19 57.81 -9.12
N LEU A 15 -1.89 57.18 -8.17
CA LEU A 15 -1.57 55.87 -7.62
C LEU A 15 -1.93 54.82 -8.66
N TRP A 16 -0.95 54.35 -9.45
CA TRP A 16 -1.09 53.19 -10.29
C TRP A 16 -1.07 51.94 -9.37
N ALA A 17 -2.24 51.45 -8.98
CA ALA A 17 -2.38 50.14 -8.37
C ALA A 17 -2.17 49.06 -9.44
N PHE A 18 -0.97 48.51 -9.52
CA PHE A 18 -0.71 47.29 -10.25
C PHE A 18 -1.44 46.15 -9.52
N PHE A 19 -2.63 45.80 -9.98
CA PHE A 19 -3.26 44.53 -9.63
C PHE A 19 -2.42 43.42 -10.29
N PHE A 20 -1.47 42.87 -9.54
CA PHE A 20 -0.85 41.60 -9.87
C PHE A 20 -1.92 40.54 -9.65
N THR A 21 -2.73 40.22 -10.66
CA THR A 21 -3.53 39.02 -10.70
C THR A 21 -2.56 37.87 -10.87
N ALA A 22 -2.02 37.36 -9.77
CA ALA A 22 -1.36 36.07 -9.77
C ALA A 22 -2.43 35.05 -10.16
N SER A 23 -2.50 34.73 -11.45
CA SER A 23 -3.20 33.50 -11.88
C SER A 23 -2.51 32.36 -11.21
N ILE A 24 -3.13 31.80 -10.15
CA ILE A 24 -2.76 30.51 -9.59
C ILE A 24 -3.24 29.45 -10.60
N SER A 25 -2.64 29.46 -11.77
CA SER A 25 -2.68 28.30 -12.66
C SER A 25 -1.60 27.36 -12.14
N GLY A 26 -2.00 26.31 -11.42
CA GLY A 26 -1.08 25.21 -11.11
C GLY A 26 -0.41 24.77 -12.40
N GLU A 27 0.90 24.55 -12.39
CA GLU A 27 1.58 24.01 -13.57
C GLU A 27 0.93 22.67 -13.95
N PRO A 28 0.59 22.47 -15.24
CA PRO A 28 -0.05 21.23 -15.66
C PRO A 28 0.87 20.03 -15.35
N SER A 29 0.28 18.93 -14.90
CA SER A 29 1.00 17.71 -14.55
C SER A 29 1.85 17.22 -15.72
N GLN A 30 3.17 17.28 -15.56
CA GLN A 30 4.13 16.77 -16.55
C GLN A 30 3.98 15.25 -16.75
N VAL A 31 3.58 14.52 -15.68
CA VAL A 31 3.34 13.08 -15.75
C VAL A 31 2.10 12.79 -16.59
N LEU A 32 0.98 13.49 -16.37
CA LEU A 32 -0.24 13.31 -17.18
C LEU A 32 -0.01 13.69 -18.64
N GLU A 33 0.73 14.76 -18.91
CA GLU A 33 1.09 15.14 -20.28
C GLU A 33 1.95 14.08 -20.96
N LYS A 34 2.95 13.52 -20.24
CA LYS A 34 3.77 12.41 -20.74
C LYS A 34 2.90 11.20 -21.07
N ILE A 35 2.00 10.79 -20.19
CA ILE A 35 1.09 9.66 -20.40
C ILE A 35 0.21 9.91 -21.63
N LYS A 36 -0.41 11.09 -21.75
CA LYS A 36 -1.23 11.46 -22.91
C LYS A 36 -0.46 11.45 -24.22
N LYS A 37 0.79 11.95 -24.22
CA LYS A 37 1.67 11.99 -25.39
C LYS A 37 2.11 10.60 -25.82
N THR A 38 2.49 9.72 -24.88
CA THR A 38 2.96 8.36 -25.17
C THR A 38 1.82 7.37 -25.35
N LYS A 39 0.59 7.75 -25.01
CA LYS A 39 -0.59 6.88 -24.97
C LYS A 39 -0.36 5.62 -24.12
N THR A 40 0.52 5.71 -23.10
CA THR A 40 0.88 4.56 -22.27
C THR A 40 1.04 4.99 -20.81
N LEU A 41 0.34 4.30 -19.93
CA LEU A 41 0.55 4.31 -18.49
C LEU A 41 1.45 3.14 -18.12
N THR A 42 2.61 3.40 -17.52
CA THR A 42 3.51 2.37 -17.03
C THR A 42 3.45 2.29 -15.51
N VAL A 43 3.08 1.11 -15.01
CA VAL A 43 2.89 0.85 -13.57
C VAL A 43 3.83 -0.26 -13.13
N SER A 44 4.57 -0.07 -12.03
CA SER A 44 5.34 -1.14 -11.43
C SER A 44 4.54 -1.84 -10.32
N VAL A 45 4.64 -3.16 -10.28
CA VAL A 45 3.97 -4.04 -9.30
C VAL A 45 5.00 -4.91 -8.60
N ASN A 46 4.65 -5.49 -7.46
CA ASN A 46 5.54 -6.39 -6.74
C ASN A 46 5.44 -7.80 -7.31
N GLU A 47 6.58 -8.34 -7.77
CA GLU A 47 6.71 -9.75 -8.15
C GLU A 47 6.50 -10.63 -6.89
N PHE A 48 5.91 -11.80 -7.02
CA PHE A 48 5.66 -12.75 -5.92
C PHE A 48 4.75 -12.24 -4.78
N TYR A 49 3.76 -11.42 -5.12
CA TYR A 49 2.84 -10.89 -4.12
C TYR A 49 1.36 -11.14 -4.50
N ASP A 50 1.01 -12.43 -4.66
CA ASP A 50 -0.39 -12.84 -4.86
C ASP A 50 -1.26 -12.40 -3.67
N PRO A 51 -2.47 -11.93 -3.92
CA PRO A 51 -3.15 -11.69 -5.20
C PRO A 51 -3.09 -10.21 -5.67
N PHE A 52 -2.14 -9.41 -5.20
CA PHE A 52 -1.97 -8.04 -5.70
C PHE A 52 -1.47 -8.03 -7.14
N TYR A 53 -0.52 -8.88 -7.44
CA TYR A 53 -0.06 -9.22 -8.80
C TYR A 53 0.04 -10.74 -8.94
N ILE A 54 -0.55 -11.31 -9.98
CA ILE A 54 -0.52 -12.74 -10.25
C ILE A 54 0.30 -12.97 -11.52
N GLU A 55 1.40 -13.70 -11.39
CA GLU A 55 2.22 -14.06 -12.53
C GLU A 55 1.51 -15.11 -13.40
N ASN A 56 1.52 -14.91 -14.75
CA ASN A 56 0.79 -15.76 -15.70
C ASN A 56 -0.69 -15.97 -15.30
N PRO A 57 -1.46 -14.90 -15.14
CA PRO A 57 -2.79 -14.97 -14.56
C PRO A 57 -3.80 -15.62 -15.52
N ASN A 58 -4.90 -16.12 -14.95
CA ASN A 58 -6.15 -16.20 -15.71
C ASN A 58 -6.53 -14.77 -16.15
N PRO A 59 -6.92 -14.53 -17.42
CA PRO A 59 -7.28 -13.19 -17.90
C PRO A 59 -8.30 -12.45 -17.03
N ASN A 60 -9.18 -13.17 -16.33
CA ASN A 60 -10.19 -12.59 -15.43
C ASN A 60 -9.64 -12.24 -14.03
N PHE A 61 -8.41 -12.65 -13.70
CA PHE A 61 -7.79 -12.48 -12.37
C PHE A 61 -6.32 -12.07 -12.49
N PRO A 62 -6.02 -10.90 -13.06
CA PRO A 62 -4.64 -10.47 -13.24
C PRO A 62 -3.95 -10.04 -11.94
N GLY A 63 -4.70 -9.82 -10.89
CA GLY A 63 -4.27 -9.29 -9.61
C GLY A 63 -4.98 -7.97 -9.27
N LEU A 64 -5.15 -7.69 -7.97
CA LEU A 64 -5.88 -6.52 -7.50
C LEU A 64 -5.25 -5.22 -8.01
N ASP A 65 -3.93 -5.08 -7.87
CA ASP A 65 -3.21 -3.87 -8.29
C ASP A 65 -3.24 -3.70 -9.82
N VAL A 66 -3.21 -4.81 -10.56
CA VAL A 66 -3.33 -4.76 -12.02
C VAL A 66 -4.72 -4.31 -12.45
N GLU A 67 -5.78 -4.80 -11.82
CA GLU A 67 -7.14 -4.33 -12.13
C GLU A 67 -7.34 -2.85 -11.79
N LEU A 68 -6.80 -2.38 -10.67
CA LEU A 68 -6.83 -0.95 -10.36
C LEU A 68 -6.07 -0.12 -11.40
N ALA A 69 -4.90 -0.60 -11.85
CA ALA A 69 -4.13 0.06 -12.91
C ALA A 69 -4.88 0.06 -14.24
N GLN A 70 -5.57 -1.04 -14.59
CA GLN A 70 -6.43 -1.13 -15.79
C GLN A 70 -7.58 -0.13 -15.74
N GLU A 71 -8.26 0.01 -14.60
CA GLU A 71 -9.32 1.02 -14.42
C GLU A 71 -8.78 2.44 -14.59
N TYR A 72 -7.58 2.72 -14.08
CA TYR A 72 -6.98 4.04 -14.23
C TYR A 72 -6.51 4.31 -15.67
N ALA A 73 -5.89 3.35 -16.34
CA ALA A 73 -5.52 3.46 -17.75
C ALA A 73 -6.75 3.67 -18.64
N LYS A 74 -7.85 2.94 -18.37
CA LYS A 74 -9.14 3.13 -19.05
C LYS A 74 -9.72 4.54 -18.82
N PHE A 75 -9.62 5.06 -17.59
CA PHE A 75 -10.04 6.43 -17.27
C PHE A 75 -9.25 7.48 -18.07
N LEU A 76 -7.95 7.25 -18.28
CA LEU A 76 -7.07 8.14 -19.04
C LEU A 76 -7.15 7.92 -20.58
N ASP A 77 -7.86 6.88 -21.05
CA ASP A 77 -7.89 6.46 -22.46
C ASP A 77 -6.49 6.18 -23.05
N VAL A 78 -5.73 5.29 -22.36
CA VAL A 78 -4.35 4.91 -22.72
C VAL A 78 -4.12 3.43 -22.50
N ASP A 79 -3.07 2.90 -23.14
CA ASP A 79 -2.58 1.53 -22.91
C ASP A 79 -1.90 1.39 -21.55
N LEU A 80 -1.97 0.18 -20.97
CA LEU A 80 -1.33 -0.16 -19.71
C LEU A 80 -0.10 -1.03 -19.95
N LYS A 81 1.03 -0.64 -19.35
CA LYS A 81 2.25 -1.46 -19.27
C LYS A 81 2.55 -1.78 -17.81
N ILE A 82 2.66 -3.07 -17.47
CA ILE A 82 3.03 -3.55 -16.13
C ILE A 82 4.49 -3.96 -16.11
N ILE A 83 5.21 -3.55 -15.04
CA ILE A 83 6.62 -3.89 -14.79
C ILE A 83 6.71 -4.54 -13.40
N PRO A 84 6.90 -5.88 -13.30
CA PRO A 84 7.15 -6.54 -12.02
C PRO A 84 8.54 -6.18 -11.47
N LEU A 85 8.61 -5.86 -10.19
CA LEU A 85 9.84 -5.54 -9.45
C LEU A 85 9.83 -6.25 -8.09
N ARG A 86 10.98 -6.34 -7.42
CA ARG A 86 11.13 -7.14 -6.19
C ARG A 86 11.24 -6.34 -4.92
N THR A 87 11.72 -5.10 -4.99
CA THR A 87 12.03 -4.29 -3.80
C THR A 87 11.48 -2.88 -3.92
N PHE A 88 11.15 -2.27 -2.78
CA PHE A 88 10.71 -0.88 -2.74
C PHE A 88 11.72 0.07 -3.39
N ASP A 89 13.02 -0.13 -3.18
CA ASP A 89 14.07 0.71 -3.76
C ASP A 89 14.09 0.66 -5.31
N GLN A 90 13.72 -0.48 -5.90
CA GLN A 90 13.57 -0.57 -7.35
C GLN A 90 12.37 0.26 -7.83
N HIS A 91 11.23 0.19 -7.14
CA HIS A 91 10.06 1.01 -7.43
C HIS A 91 10.39 2.51 -7.32
N ALA A 92 11.01 2.94 -6.23
CA ALA A 92 11.39 4.33 -6.00
C ALA A 92 12.32 4.87 -7.11
N ARG A 93 13.36 4.10 -7.48
CA ARG A 93 14.26 4.48 -8.58
C ARG A 93 13.57 4.59 -9.94
N MET A 94 12.64 3.69 -10.26
CA MET A 94 11.88 3.73 -11.52
C MET A 94 10.95 4.94 -11.57
N LEU A 95 10.31 5.29 -10.45
CA LEU A 95 9.49 6.50 -10.31
C LEU A 95 10.33 7.76 -10.45
N GLU A 96 11.50 7.83 -9.79
CA GLU A 96 12.42 8.97 -9.85
C GLU A 96 12.90 9.23 -11.29
N LYS A 97 13.27 8.18 -12.02
CA LYS A 97 13.68 8.28 -13.43
C LYS A 97 12.52 8.60 -14.37
N GLY A 98 11.27 8.38 -13.93
CA GLY A 98 10.07 8.51 -14.75
C GLY A 98 9.89 7.34 -15.75
N ASP A 99 10.54 6.19 -15.48
CA ASP A 99 10.35 4.95 -16.24
C ASP A 99 9.00 4.30 -15.92
N THR A 100 8.50 4.51 -14.69
CA THR A 100 7.13 4.22 -14.27
C THR A 100 6.47 5.51 -13.75
N GLN A 101 5.16 5.60 -13.84
CA GLN A 101 4.40 6.72 -13.31
C GLN A 101 3.78 6.41 -11.95
N ILE A 102 3.45 5.14 -11.73
CA ILE A 102 2.85 4.66 -10.48
C ILE A 102 3.55 3.38 -10.06
N ALA A 103 3.74 3.20 -8.75
CA ALA A 103 4.04 1.90 -8.15
C ALA A 103 2.83 1.43 -7.34
N MET A 104 2.33 0.24 -7.66
CA MET A 104 1.21 -0.44 -7.02
C MET A 104 1.67 -1.84 -6.64
N ALA A 105 2.19 -1.99 -5.44
CA ALA A 105 2.91 -3.21 -5.06
C ALA A 105 2.53 -3.66 -3.63
N GLY A 106 1.27 -3.43 -3.22
CA GLY A 106 0.89 -3.61 -1.83
C GLY A 106 1.75 -2.75 -0.90
N ILE A 107 2.13 -1.54 -1.31
CA ILE A 107 3.12 -0.73 -0.58
C ILE A 107 2.47 -0.06 0.62
N SER A 108 2.98 -0.37 1.82
CA SER A 108 2.66 0.38 3.03
C SER A 108 3.25 1.80 2.95
N SER A 109 2.41 2.80 3.13
CA SER A 109 2.87 4.19 3.27
C SER A 109 3.55 4.38 4.63
N SER A 110 4.75 4.93 4.63
CA SER A 110 5.51 5.19 5.86
C SER A 110 6.34 6.45 5.75
N ILE A 111 6.65 7.07 6.90
CA ILE A 111 7.46 8.29 6.95
C ILE A 111 8.87 8.06 6.36
N ASN A 112 9.43 6.87 6.52
CA ASN A 112 10.74 6.55 5.98
C ASN A 112 10.72 6.50 4.45
N ARG A 113 9.70 5.88 3.85
CA ARG A 113 9.51 5.77 2.40
C ARG A 113 9.06 7.09 1.76
N PHE A 114 8.40 7.96 2.54
CA PHE A 114 7.96 9.28 2.07
C PHE A 114 9.12 10.19 1.67
N ARG A 115 10.36 9.89 2.09
CA ARG A 115 11.55 10.61 1.63
C ARG A 115 11.80 10.44 0.13
N ASP A 116 11.42 9.29 -0.42
CA ASP A 116 11.77 8.88 -1.78
C ASP A 116 10.61 9.04 -2.75
N VAL A 117 9.36 8.88 -2.27
CA VAL A 117 8.15 8.91 -3.09
C VAL A 117 7.02 9.70 -2.42
N TYR A 118 6.02 10.13 -3.19
CA TYR A 118 4.74 10.54 -2.65
C TYR A 118 3.78 9.36 -2.63
N PHE A 119 2.94 9.30 -1.58
CA PHE A 119 1.88 8.32 -1.45
C PHE A 119 0.52 8.95 -1.68
N THR A 120 -0.37 8.20 -2.32
CA THR A 120 -1.79 8.53 -2.38
C THR A 120 -2.46 8.30 -1.03
N ASP A 121 -3.72 8.72 -0.92
CA ASP A 121 -4.63 8.17 0.08
C ASP A 121 -4.63 6.63 -0.05
N PRO A 122 -4.75 5.89 1.07
CA PRO A 122 -4.70 4.43 1.02
C PRO A 122 -5.90 3.88 0.24
N TYR A 123 -5.67 2.93 -0.67
CA TYR A 123 -6.76 2.19 -1.31
C TYR A 123 -7.21 0.97 -0.51
N LEU A 124 -6.32 0.42 0.36
CA LEU A 124 -6.62 -0.61 1.34
C LEU A 124 -6.05 -0.22 2.71
N ILE A 125 -6.68 -0.71 3.78
CA ILE A 125 -6.16 -0.64 5.14
C ILE A 125 -6.00 -2.06 5.64
N SER A 126 -4.75 -2.47 5.88
CA SER A 126 -4.35 -3.76 6.39
C SER A 126 -3.94 -3.66 7.87
N THR A 127 -3.44 -4.74 8.43
CA THR A 127 -2.83 -4.80 9.75
C THR A 127 -1.80 -5.93 9.77
N PRO A 128 -0.74 -5.86 10.58
CA PRO A 128 0.11 -7.01 10.84
C PRO A 128 -0.71 -8.20 11.32
N ALA A 129 -0.47 -9.36 10.72
CA ALA A 129 -1.19 -10.60 10.98
C ALA A 129 -0.23 -11.79 10.99
N ALA A 130 -0.64 -12.94 11.51
CA ALA A 130 0.21 -14.11 11.58
C ALA A 130 -0.51 -15.43 11.30
N LEU A 131 0.28 -16.42 10.83
CA LEU A 131 0.01 -17.83 11.01
C LEU A 131 0.92 -18.35 12.12
N VAL A 132 0.35 -18.89 13.20
CA VAL A 132 1.10 -19.36 14.35
C VAL A 132 0.93 -20.87 14.48
N ASN A 133 2.04 -21.60 14.67
CA ASN A 133 1.99 -23.02 14.92
C ASN A 133 1.21 -23.28 16.22
N ARG A 134 0.15 -24.06 16.14
CA ARG A 134 -0.72 -24.36 17.30
C ARG A 134 0.04 -24.99 18.47
N THR A 135 1.08 -25.77 18.17
CA THR A 135 1.91 -26.43 19.22
C THR A 135 2.80 -25.45 19.99
N ALA A 136 3.02 -24.24 19.46
CA ALA A 136 3.79 -23.19 20.15
C ALA A 136 2.92 -22.34 21.09
N LEU A 137 1.61 -22.52 21.06
CA LEU A 137 0.67 -21.82 21.92
C LEU A 137 0.36 -22.63 23.19
N PRO A 138 0.07 -21.98 24.33
CA PRO A 138 -0.43 -22.66 25.51
C PRO A 138 -1.66 -23.51 25.18
N PRO A 139 -1.82 -24.70 25.78
CA PRO A 139 -3.00 -25.52 25.55
C PRO A 139 -4.27 -24.79 25.99
N GLU A 140 -5.36 -25.01 25.26
CA GLU A 140 -6.67 -24.50 25.65
C GLU A 140 -7.09 -25.10 26.99
N PRO A 141 -7.74 -24.37 27.90
CA PRO A 141 -8.20 -24.87 29.18
C PRO A 141 -9.17 -26.03 28.99
N VAL A 142 -8.84 -27.19 29.55
CA VAL A 142 -9.68 -28.39 29.48
C VAL A 142 -10.91 -28.22 30.37
N GLY A 143 -12.11 -28.51 29.82
CA GLY A 143 -13.36 -28.50 30.60
C GLY A 143 -14.05 -27.14 30.69
N GLN A 144 -13.55 -26.11 30.05
CA GLN A 144 -14.25 -24.83 29.90
C GLN A 144 -14.77 -24.66 28.47
N ILE A 145 -16.00 -24.18 28.33
CA ILE A 145 -16.52 -23.72 27.03
C ILE A 145 -15.77 -22.41 26.73
N VAL A 146 -14.72 -22.48 25.91
CA VAL A 146 -14.01 -21.29 25.46
C VAL A 146 -14.88 -20.57 24.42
N THR A 147 -15.66 -19.59 24.88
CA THR A 147 -16.52 -18.78 24.01
C THR A 147 -15.77 -17.63 23.34
N VAL A 148 -14.49 -17.41 23.67
CA VAL A 148 -13.68 -16.31 23.21
C VAL A 148 -12.34 -16.83 22.72
N GLN A 149 -11.97 -16.46 21.48
CA GLN A 149 -10.63 -16.75 20.97
C GLN A 149 -9.58 -16.09 21.85
N LEU A 150 -8.64 -16.88 22.41
CA LEU A 150 -7.60 -16.40 23.32
C LEU A 150 -6.60 -15.47 22.62
N PHE A 151 -6.30 -15.74 21.35
CA PHE A 151 -5.35 -14.98 20.55
C PHE A 151 -6.09 -14.33 19.37
N ARG A 152 -6.44 -13.05 19.52
CA ARG A 152 -7.21 -12.29 18.52
C ARG A 152 -6.30 -11.50 17.60
N ASN A 153 -5.25 -10.92 18.17
CA ASN A 153 -4.30 -10.08 17.46
C ASN A 153 -2.87 -10.37 17.95
N LEU A 154 -1.87 -9.83 17.24
CA LEU A 154 -0.47 -10.11 17.53
C LEU A 154 -0.01 -9.68 18.93
N ASN A 155 -0.61 -8.64 19.52
CA ASN A 155 -0.24 -8.22 20.87
C ASN A 155 -0.53 -9.28 21.93
N ASP A 156 -1.50 -10.18 21.68
CA ASP A 156 -1.80 -11.27 22.60
C ASP A 156 -0.64 -12.28 22.71
N LEU A 157 0.31 -12.27 21.75
CA LEU A 157 1.51 -13.09 21.77
C LEU A 157 2.67 -12.50 22.57
N THR A 158 2.62 -11.24 22.98
CA THR A 158 3.74 -10.55 23.66
C THR A 158 4.13 -11.20 24.99
N ASN A 159 3.17 -11.84 25.64
CA ASN A 159 3.38 -12.52 26.93
C ASN A 159 3.80 -13.99 26.78
N ILE A 160 3.90 -14.52 25.56
CA ILE A 160 4.32 -15.89 25.32
C ILE A 160 5.83 -15.89 25.04
N THR A 161 6.59 -16.52 25.92
CA THR A 161 8.04 -16.64 25.77
C THR A 161 8.43 -17.71 24.74
N GLY A 162 9.52 -17.48 24.03
CA GLY A 162 10.11 -18.47 23.13
C GLY A 162 9.49 -18.56 21.74
N ILE A 163 8.51 -17.72 21.39
CA ILE A 163 8.01 -17.66 20.01
C ILE A 163 9.06 -17.01 19.11
N SER A 164 9.41 -17.71 18.04
CA SER A 164 10.23 -17.19 16.93
C SER A 164 9.36 -16.84 15.73
N TYR A 165 9.74 -15.80 15.01
CA TYR A 165 8.97 -15.24 13.91
C TYR A 165 9.76 -15.26 12.61
N SER A 166 9.10 -15.57 11.50
CA SER A 166 9.59 -15.30 10.14
C SER A 166 8.79 -14.18 9.49
N VAL A 167 9.45 -13.35 8.68
CA VAL A 167 8.84 -12.16 8.09
C VAL A 167 9.58 -11.74 6.80
N LEU A 168 8.91 -11.01 5.92
CA LEU A 168 9.53 -10.38 4.76
C LEU A 168 10.50 -9.27 5.21
N ALA A 169 11.75 -9.33 4.75
CA ALA A 169 12.78 -8.36 5.08
C ALA A 169 12.41 -6.94 4.59
N ASN A 170 12.73 -5.92 5.39
CA ASN A 170 12.49 -4.50 5.09
C ASN A 170 11.02 -4.13 4.82
N SER A 171 10.07 -4.96 5.30
CA SER A 171 8.64 -4.68 5.27
C SER A 171 8.18 -3.88 6.50
N SER A 172 6.97 -3.31 6.44
CA SER A 172 6.29 -2.71 7.60
C SER A 172 6.10 -3.71 8.73
N ASN A 173 5.78 -4.97 8.39
CA ASN A 173 5.63 -6.06 9.36
C ASN A 173 6.95 -6.42 10.06
N HIS A 174 8.10 -6.34 9.34
CA HIS A 174 9.41 -6.54 9.97
C HIS A 174 9.73 -5.42 10.96
N GLN A 175 9.39 -4.17 10.62
CA GLN A 175 9.56 -3.05 11.55
C GLN A 175 8.63 -3.20 12.76
N PHE A 176 7.34 -3.53 12.54
CA PHE A 176 6.38 -3.80 13.60
C PHE A 176 6.89 -4.86 14.59
N LEU A 177 7.40 -5.99 14.10
CA LEU A 177 7.94 -7.04 14.96
C LEU A 177 9.10 -6.55 15.83
N ARG A 178 10.02 -5.79 15.26
CA ARG A 178 11.15 -5.23 16.03
C ARG A 178 10.70 -4.28 17.13
N ASP A 179 9.66 -3.50 16.87
CA ASP A 179 9.16 -2.52 17.81
C ASP A 179 8.28 -3.16 18.90
N ALA A 180 7.37 -4.07 18.53
CA ALA A 180 6.44 -4.70 19.44
C ALA A 180 7.03 -5.92 20.20
N PHE A 181 8.01 -6.61 19.60
CA PHE A 181 8.61 -7.83 20.13
C PHE A 181 10.14 -7.75 20.22
N PRO A 182 10.72 -6.76 20.95
CA PRO A 182 12.17 -6.49 20.92
C PRO A 182 13.04 -7.62 21.47
N LYS A 183 12.45 -8.59 22.22
CA LYS A 183 13.14 -9.74 22.78
C LYS A 183 12.92 -11.02 21.96
N ALA A 184 12.11 -11.00 20.92
CA ALA A 184 11.79 -12.16 20.12
C ALA A 184 12.91 -12.49 19.12
N GLN A 185 13.02 -13.76 18.75
CA GLN A 185 13.84 -14.18 17.63
C GLN A 185 13.08 -13.90 16.32
N ILE A 186 13.59 -12.99 15.52
CA ILE A 186 12.99 -12.57 14.25
C ILE A 186 13.94 -12.93 13.11
N PHE A 187 13.46 -13.77 12.18
CA PHE A 187 14.19 -14.18 10.98
C PHE A 187 13.54 -13.52 9.76
N SER A 188 14.31 -12.76 9.01
CA SER A 188 13.82 -12.05 7.84
C SER A 188 14.28 -12.71 6.55
N TYR A 189 13.37 -12.78 5.57
CA TYR A 189 13.56 -13.44 4.28
C TYR A 189 13.25 -12.49 3.12
N PHE A 190 13.78 -12.76 1.94
CA PHE A 190 13.58 -11.90 0.77
C PHE A 190 12.20 -12.05 0.11
N THR A 191 11.45 -13.10 0.43
CA THR A 191 10.09 -13.31 -0.06
C THR A 191 9.19 -13.82 1.06
N ASN A 192 7.88 -13.52 0.98
CA ASN A 192 6.88 -14.07 1.89
C ASN A 192 6.80 -15.60 1.79
N GLU A 193 7.01 -16.16 0.61
CA GLU A 193 7.03 -17.61 0.40
C GLU A 193 8.18 -18.27 1.17
N ALA A 194 9.40 -17.71 1.09
CA ALA A 194 10.54 -18.22 1.85
C ALA A 194 10.28 -18.16 3.35
N ALA A 195 9.71 -17.05 3.86
CA ALA A 195 9.35 -16.90 5.26
C ALA A 195 8.27 -17.92 5.71
N LEU A 196 7.23 -18.13 4.90
CA LEU A 196 6.18 -19.13 5.15
C LEU A 196 6.75 -20.56 5.15
N ASN A 197 7.68 -20.86 4.25
CA ASN A 197 8.31 -22.18 4.18
C ASN A 197 9.08 -22.53 5.45
N GLU A 198 9.68 -21.55 6.13
CA GLU A 198 10.34 -21.80 7.42
C GLU A 198 9.34 -22.15 8.53
N LEU A 199 8.14 -21.56 8.53
CA LEU A 199 7.04 -21.98 9.40
C LEU A 199 6.62 -23.42 9.06
N LYS A 200 6.45 -23.76 7.78
CA LYS A 200 6.06 -25.11 7.33
C LYS A 200 7.08 -26.20 7.70
N LYS A 201 8.37 -25.84 7.74
CA LYS A 201 9.46 -26.72 8.20
C LYS A 201 9.59 -26.78 9.74
N ASN A 202 8.78 -26.05 10.48
CA ASN A 202 8.88 -25.88 11.93
C ASN A 202 10.21 -25.27 12.42
N ASN A 203 10.91 -24.51 11.58
CA ASN A 203 12.12 -23.77 11.95
C ASN A 203 11.79 -22.49 12.74
N VAL A 204 10.56 -22.00 12.61
CA VAL A 204 9.99 -20.88 13.38
C VAL A 204 8.59 -21.22 13.86
N ASN A 205 8.10 -20.47 14.84
CA ASN A 205 6.78 -20.72 15.44
C ASN A 205 5.66 -19.90 14.76
N ALA A 206 5.99 -18.78 14.15
CA ALA A 206 5.03 -17.89 13.51
C ALA A 206 5.57 -17.27 12.22
N PHE A 207 4.73 -17.16 11.21
CA PHE A 207 4.96 -16.35 10.01
C PHE A 207 4.10 -15.09 10.08
N VAL A 208 4.71 -13.93 9.87
CA VAL A 208 4.04 -12.62 9.94
C VAL A 208 4.04 -11.95 8.57
N ALA A 209 2.85 -11.50 8.17
CA ALA A 209 2.62 -10.72 6.95
C ALA A 209 1.41 -9.80 7.18
N ASP A 210 1.01 -9.03 6.18
CA ASP A 210 -0.24 -8.28 6.27
C ASP A 210 -1.48 -9.19 6.24
N SER A 211 -2.57 -8.70 6.83
CA SER A 211 -3.79 -9.50 7.01
C SER A 211 -4.42 -9.95 5.68
N PHE A 212 -4.30 -9.16 4.61
CA PHE A 212 -4.81 -9.53 3.30
C PHE A 212 -3.99 -10.67 2.68
N TYR A 213 -2.66 -10.64 2.83
CA TYR A 213 -1.80 -11.74 2.37
C TYR A 213 -2.11 -13.04 3.12
N ILE A 214 -2.25 -12.99 4.45
CA ILE A 214 -2.64 -14.18 5.25
C ILE A 214 -4.02 -14.69 4.82
N GLN A 215 -4.99 -13.81 4.60
CA GLN A 215 -6.33 -14.22 4.11
C GLN A 215 -6.23 -14.90 2.73
N ALA A 216 -5.45 -14.34 1.81
CA ALA A 216 -5.22 -14.93 0.50
C ALA A 216 -4.55 -16.31 0.57
N LEU A 217 -3.54 -16.48 1.43
CA LEU A 217 -2.93 -17.79 1.69
C LEU A 217 -3.96 -18.83 2.15
N LEU A 218 -4.85 -18.44 3.07
CA LEU A 218 -5.90 -19.32 3.59
C LEU A 218 -6.99 -19.63 2.55
N GLN A 219 -7.15 -18.81 1.51
CA GLN A 219 -8.00 -19.13 0.35
C GLN A 219 -7.27 -20.05 -0.64
N LYS A 220 -5.97 -19.85 -0.81
CA LYS A 220 -5.13 -20.67 -1.69
C LYS A 220 -4.92 -22.07 -1.13
N ASP A 221 -4.73 -22.19 0.19
CA ASP A 221 -4.48 -23.46 0.90
C ASP A 221 -5.25 -23.47 2.22
N SER A 222 -6.47 -24.00 2.19
CA SER A 222 -7.33 -24.12 3.36
C SER A 222 -6.79 -25.09 4.45
N SER A 223 -5.87 -26.00 4.07
CA SER A 223 -5.25 -26.96 4.99
C SER A 223 -4.35 -26.27 6.04
N LEU A 224 -3.88 -25.06 5.75
CA LEU A 224 -3.11 -24.25 6.69
C LEU A 224 -3.85 -24.02 8.02
N ARG A 225 -5.19 -23.94 8.00
CA ARG A 225 -6.00 -23.77 9.22
C ARG A 225 -5.94 -24.97 10.19
N ALA A 226 -5.61 -26.15 9.69
CA ALA A 226 -5.49 -27.34 10.53
C ALA A 226 -4.25 -27.25 11.45
N ASN A 227 -3.12 -26.82 10.90
CA ASN A 227 -1.83 -26.80 11.61
C ASN A 227 -1.54 -25.46 12.29
N TYR A 228 -2.07 -24.37 11.74
CA TYR A 228 -1.76 -23.01 12.17
C TYR A 228 -3.00 -22.26 12.63
N LEU A 229 -2.82 -21.45 13.66
CA LEU A 229 -3.83 -20.48 14.09
C LEU A 229 -3.62 -19.18 13.33
N PRO A 230 -4.58 -18.73 12.49
CA PRO A 230 -4.54 -17.39 11.90
C PRO A 230 -4.91 -16.35 12.95
N ILE A 231 -4.05 -15.35 13.13
CA ILE A 231 -4.27 -14.20 14.00
C ILE A 231 -4.39 -12.97 13.09
N LEU A 232 -5.63 -12.45 12.95
CA LEU A 232 -5.99 -11.44 11.95
C LEU A 232 -6.53 -10.15 12.57
N GLY A 233 -6.63 -10.09 13.91
CA GLY A 233 -7.17 -8.92 14.60
C GLY A 233 -6.29 -7.69 14.48
N VAL A 234 -6.90 -6.53 14.44
CA VAL A 234 -6.20 -5.25 14.26
C VAL A 234 -5.32 -4.93 15.46
N VAL A 235 -4.04 -4.62 15.20
CA VAL A 235 -3.09 -4.09 16.18
C VAL A 235 -2.69 -2.66 15.86
N GLN A 236 -2.48 -2.37 14.58
CA GLN A 236 -2.27 -1.05 14.00
C GLN A 236 -2.74 -1.06 12.56
N GLU A 237 -3.16 0.09 12.07
CA GLU A 237 -3.48 0.23 10.64
C GLU A 237 -2.22 0.29 9.81
N ASP A 238 -2.17 -0.51 8.75
CA ASP A 238 -1.16 -0.46 7.70
C ASP A 238 -1.82 0.05 6.41
N HIS A 239 -1.50 1.27 6.04
CA HIS A 239 -2.11 1.98 4.93
C HIS A 239 -1.44 1.58 3.62
N ILE A 240 -2.11 0.79 2.80
CA ILE A 240 -1.63 0.38 1.47
C ILE A 240 -2.02 1.44 0.45
N SER A 241 -1.00 2.05 -0.16
CA SER A 241 -1.14 3.21 -1.04
C SER A 241 -0.41 3.01 -2.37
N MET A 242 -0.85 3.72 -3.39
CA MET A 242 -0.05 3.88 -4.61
C MET A 242 1.08 4.86 -4.33
N ALA A 243 2.24 4.64 -4.94
CA ALA A 243 3.35 5.58 -4.86
C ALA A 243 3.61 6.24 -6.22
N THR A 244 4.04 7.51 -6.21
CA THR A 244 4.42 8.30 -7.39
C THR A 244 5.67 9.13 -7.11
N ALA A 245 6.32 9.64 -8.15
CA ALA A 245 7.50 10.48 -8.01
C ALA A 245 7.21 11.77 -7.24
N ARG A 246 8.16 12.23 -6.42
CA ARG A 246 8.04 13.46 -5.59
C ARG A 246 8.16 14.77 -6.36
N ARG A 247 7.56 14.89 -7.52
CA ARG A 247 7.68 16.08 -8.38
C ARG A 247 6.39 16.58 -8.99
N ASP A 248 5.30 15.83 -8.84
CA ASP A 248 4.04 16.15 -9.53
C ASP A 248 2.86 15.98 -8.56
N VAL A 249 2.53 17.08 -7.88
CA VAL A 249 1.44 17.14 -6.90
C VAL A 249 0.08 17.07 -7.60
N GLU A 250 -0.05 17.60 -8.82
CA GLU A 250 -1.30 17.52 -9.58
C GLU A 250 -1.61 16.07 -9.98
N PHE A 251 -0.58 15.31 -10.38
CA PHE A 251 -0.75 13.88 -10.63
C PHE A 251 -1.19 13.12 -9.38
N LEU A 252 -0.58 13.42 -8.23
CA LEU A 252 -0.98 12.85 -6.95
C LEU A 252 -2.44 13.18 -6.61
N TYR A 253 -2.86 14.42 -6.81
CA TYR A 253 -4.25 14.85 -6.61
C TYR A 253 -5.22 14.09 -7.52
N ASN A 254 -4.86 13.91 -8.79
CA ASN A 254 -5.66 13.15 -9.75
C ASN A 254 -5.82 11.68 -9.30
N LEU A 255 -4.74 11.03 -8.85
CA LEU A 255 -4.79 9.68 -8.31
C LEU A 255 -5.66 9.58 -7.05
N ASN A 256 -5.57 10.55 -6.15
CA ASN A 256 -6.41 10.58 -4.94
C ASN A 256 -7.88 10.72 -5.27
N PHE A 257 -8.22 11.57 -6.24
CA PHE A 257 -9.59 11.70 -6.71
C PHE A 257 -10.11 10.39 -7.33
N PHE A 258 -9.29 9.72 -8.13
CA PHE A 258 -9.61 8.42 -8.70
C PHE A 258 -9.88 7.36 -7.62
N ILE A 259 -9.01 7.25 -6.60
CA ILE A 259 -9.20 6.32 -5.47
C ILE A 259 -10.50 6.63 -4.73
N LYS A 260 -10.78 7.91 -4.47
CA LYS A 260 -12.02 8.35 -3.81
C LYS A 260 -13.26 7.91 -4.61
N GLU A 261 -13.21 8.04 -5.93
CA GLU A 261 -14.31 7.62 -6.81
C GLU A 261 -14.49 6.10 -6.80
N LEU A 262 -13.41 5.32 -6.84
CA LEU A 262 -13.48 3.86 -6.75
C LEU A 262 -14.03 3.39 -5.39
N LYS A 263 -13.70 4.09 -4.30
CA LYS A 263 -14.29 3.82 -2.97
C LYS A 263 -15.79 4.14 -2.97
N ARG A 264 -16.17 5.31 -3.47
CA ARG A 264 -17.57 5.77 -3.53
C ARG A 264 -18.46 4.84 -4.35
N THR A 265 -17.95 4.31 -5.44
CA THR A 265 -18.67 3.40 -6.34
C THR A 265 -18.66 1.93 -5.89
N GLY A 266 -17.95 1.62 -4.79
CA GLY A 266 -17.82 0.26 -4.26
C GLY A 266 -16.89 -0.65 -5.08
N LYS A 267 -16.18 -0.13 -6.09
CA LYS A 267 -15.26 -0.94 -6.90
C LYS A 267 -14.12 -1.54 -6.09
N ILE A 268 -13.52 -0.79 -5.17
CA ILE A 268 -12.48 -1.31 -4.27
C ILE A 268 -13.04 -2.44 -3.42
N GLN A 269 -14.24 -2.30 -2.86
CA GLN A 269 -14.87 -3.38 -2.09
C GLN A 269 -15.14 -4.62 -2.95
N GLY A 270 -15.52 -4.42 -4.21
CA GLY A 270 -15.68 -5.51 -5.19
C GLY A 270 -14.38 -6.29 -5.40
N LEU A 271 -13.25 -5.59 -5.56
CA LEU A 271 -11.91 -6.20 -5.70
C LEU A 271 -11.48 -6.93 -4.42
N ILE A 272 -11.72 -6.36 -3.23
CA ILE A 272 -11.47 -7.04 -1.95
C ILE A 272 -12.24 -8.36 -1.89
N ASN A 273 -13.51 -8.36 -2.24
CA ASN A 273 -14.33 -9.58 -2.25
C ASN A 273 -13.81 -10.60 -3.26
N LYS A 274 -13.41 -10.14 -4.46
CA LYS A 274 -12.90 -10.97 -5.55
C LYS A 274 -11.60 -11.69 -5.18
N TYR A 275 -10.65 -10.99 -4.53
CA TYR A 275 -9.30 -11.50 -4.30
C TYR A 275 -9.04 -12.04 -2.90
N PHE A 276 -9.73 -11.54 -1.87
CA PHE A 276 -9.46 -11.94 -0.48
C PHE A 276 -10.58 -12.73 0.18
N LYS A 277 -11.80 -12.74 -0.42
CA LYS A 277 -12.91 -13.53 0.09
C LYS A 277 -13.34 -14.67 -0.85
N SER A 278 -12.60 -14.87 -1.95
CA SER A 278 -12.84 -15.89 -2.96
C SER A 278 -11.52 -16.57 -3.33
N ASN A 279 -11.58 -17.82 -3.75
CA ASN A 279 -10.45 -18.59 -4.27
C ASN A 279 -10.46 -18.77 -5.78
N GLN A 280 -11.33 -18.06 -6.50
CA GLN A 280 -11.48 -18.19 -7.96
C GLN A 280 -10.22 -17.78 -8.74
N TRP A 281 -9.38 -16.94 -8.14
CA TRP A 281 -8.09 -16.52 -8.70
C TRP A 281 -6.99 -17.57 -8.56
N VAL A 282 -7.19 -18.55 -7.67
CA VAL A 282 -6.22 -19.63 -7.44
C VAL A 282 -6.26 -20.59 -8.64
N LYS A 283 -5.09 -20.84 -9.25
CA LYS A 283 -4.99 -21.85 -10.30
C LYS A 283 -5.31 -23.21 -9.68
N LYS A 284 -6.24 -23.93 -10.26
CA LYS A 284 -6.41 -25.36 -9.99
C LYS A 284 -5.31 -26.08 -10.75
N GLU A 285 -4.43 -26.76 -10.04
CA GLU A 285 -3.49 -27.71 -10.60
C GLU A 285 -4.19 -28.88 -11.28
#